data_a592ed6f430409742df48c69a788d689
#
_entry.id   a592ed6f430409742df48c69a788d689
#
_cell.length_a   1.000
_cell.length_b   1.000
_cell.length_c   1.000
_cell.angle_alpha   90.00
_cell.angle_beta   90.00
_cell.angle_gamma   90.00
#
_symmetry.space_group_name_H-M   'P 1'
#
loop_
_entity.id
_entity.type
_entity.pdbx_description
1 polymer ?
#
loop_
_entity_poly.entity_id
_entity_poly.type
_entity_poly.pdbx_seq_one_letter_code
_entity_poly.pdbx_strand_id
1 'polypeptide(L)'
;MSMTTATIDPQITMAELLLRLPGAQRALFKLYHIGGCSSCGFRPDETLAGVCERNEGLDPEEVMTRVTEACEEDDKILISPGDLANARREGEVRVLDIRTREEYDTVQISGSQHFSQELLQEIMGHWPKDAILVLVDHQGTRVLDAAAYFSGHGFTNIRALRGGIDAWSIEVDPSLPRYTVE
;
A
#
# COMPACT_ATOMS: atom_id res chain seq x y z
N MET A 1 -3.13 -21.37 3.04
CA MET A 1 -2.77 -22.15 1.85
C MET A 1 -1.58 -21.45 1.22
N SER A 2 -0.38 -22.00 1.35
CA SER A 2 0.82 -21.46 0.69
C SER A 2 0.60 -21.49 -0.81
N MET A 3 0.51 -20.32 -1.43
CA MET A 3 0.62 -20.23 -2.89
C MET A 3 2.05 -20.62 -3.25
N THR A 4 2.18 -21.75 -3.90
CA THR A 4 3.42 -22.22 -4.50
C THR A 4 4.00 -21.07 -5.33
N THR A 5 5.20 -20.65 -5.01
CA THR A 5 5.98 -19.67 -5.77
C THR A 5 6.25 -20.26 -7.15
N ALA A 6 5.29 -20.12 -8.07
CA ALA A 6 5.56 -20.37 -9.48
C ALA A 6 6.59 -19.30 -9.86
N THR A 7 7.80 -19.74 -10.18
CA THR A 7 8.87 -18.86 -10.65
C THR A 7 8.32 -18.05 -11.82
N ILE A 8 8.10 -16.76 -11.61
CA ILE A 8 7.60 -15.85 -12.65
C ILE A 8 8.75 -15.69 -13.65
N ASP A 9 8.48 -15.97 -14.93
CA ASP A 9 9.47 -15.86 -16.00
C ASP A 9 9.92 -14.38 -16.11
N PRO A 10 11.23 -14.07 -16.07
CA PRO A 10 11.73 -12.71 -16.28
C PRO A 10 11.39 -12.08 -17.64
N GLN A 11 10.93 -12.87 -18.61
CA GLN A 11 10.40 -12.37 -19.89
C GLN A 11 8.96 -11.84 -19.78
N ILE A 12 8.36 -11.87 -18.57
CA ILE A 12 7.06 -11.27 -18.32
C ILE A 12 7.07 -9.78 -18.65
N THR A 13 6.02 -9.27 -19.30
CA THR A 13 5.88 -7.84 -19.53
C THR A 13 5.60 -7.08 -18.24
N MET A 14 5.97 -5.81 -18.18
CA MET A 14 5.71 -4.99 -16.99
C MET A 14 4.21 -4.86 -16.71
N ALA A 15 3.38 -4.76 -17.75
CA ALA A 15 1.92 -4.76 -17.57
C ALA A 15 1.42 -6.05 -16.90
N GLU A 16 1.90 -7.21 -17.34
CA GLU A 16 1.50 -8.49 -16.77
C GLU A 16 2.06 -8.70 -15.36
N LEU A 17 3.30 -8.24 -15.11
CA LEU A 17 3.91 -8.27 -13.78
C LEU A 17 3.09 -7.47 -12.78
N LEU A 18 2.71 -6.23 -13.13
CA LEU A 18 1.91 -5.36 -12.25
C LEU A 18 0.48 -5.88 -12.05
N LEU A 19 -0.06 -6.61 -13.02
CA LEU A 19 -1.35 -7.28 -12.86
C LEU A 19 -1.27 -8.45 -11.87
N ARG A 20 -0.18 -9.23 -11.88
CA ARG A 20 0.04 -10.37 -10.97
C ARG A 20 0.53 -9.94 -9.59
N LEU A 21 1.37 -8.92 -9.52
CA LEU A 21 1.96 -8.35 -8.31
C LEU A 21 1.75 -6.83 -8.28
N PRO A 22 0.59 -6.34 -7.83
CA PRO A 22 0.30 -4.89 -7.82
C PRO A 22 1.31 -4.05 -7.04
N GLY A 23 1.97 -4.63 -6.03
CA GLY A 23 3.03 -4.00 -5.26
C GLY A 23 4.39 -3.91 -5.97
N ALA A 24 4.55 -4.57 -7.13
CA ALA A 24 5.86 -4.67 -7.78
C ALA A 24 6.43 -3.31 -8.21
N GLN A 25 5.61 -2.36 -8.64
CA GLN A 25 6.08 -1.01 -8.99
C GLN A 25 6.71 -0.31 -7.79
N ARG A 26 6.04 -0.36 -6.62
CA ARG A 26 6.57 0.20 -5.38
C ARG A 26 7.86 -0.50 -4.96
N ALA A 27 7.90 -1.82 -5.03
CA ALA A 27 9.07 -2.62 -4.69
C ALA A 27 10.27 -2.31 -5.61
N LEU A 28 10.06 -2.22 -6.92
CA LEU A 28 11.08 -1.83 -7.90
C LEU A 28 11.63 -0.43 -7.61
N PHE A 29 10.76 0.52 -7.30
CA PHE A 29 11.21 1.86 -6.93
C PHE A 29 11.99 1.87 -5.61
N LYS A 30 11.50 1.20 -4.58
CA LYS A 30 12.11 1.13 -3.24
C LYS A 30 13.49 0.46 -3.27
N LEU A 31 13.64 -0.62 -4.01
CA LEU A 31 14.86 -1.43 -4.02
C LEU A 31 15.89 -0.98 -5.04
N TYR A 32 15.43 -0.47 -6.20
CA TYR A 32 16.29 -0.21 -7.36
C TYR A 32 16.11 1.18 -7.97
N HIS A 33 15.23 2.02 -7.42
CA HIS A 33 14.86 3.34 -7.95
C HIS A 33 14.26 3.30 -9.37
N ILE A 34 13.69 2.17 -9.77
CA ILE A 34 13.07 1.96 -11.08
C ILE A 34 11.58 2.33 -11.02
N GLY A 35 11.11 3.16 -11.94
CA GLY A 35 9.68 3.50 -12.09
C GLY A 35 9.18 4.72 -11.32
N GLY A 36 10.06 5.48 -10.68
CA GLY A 36 9.70 6.67 -9.89
C GLY A 36 9.61 7.99 -10.67
N CYS A 37 10.09 8.03 -11.90
CA CYS A 37 10.05 9.20 -12.76
C CYS A 37 9.86 8.84 -14.24
N SER A 38 9.54 9.84 -15.08
CA SER A 38 9.34 9.63 -16.52
C SER A 38 10.60 9.16 -17.29
N SER A 39 11.78 9.40 -16.72
CA SER A 39 13.06 9.01 -17.35
C SER A 39 13.58 7.64 -16.91
N CYS A 40 13.21 7.19 -15.70
CA CYS A 40 13.57 5.87 -15.17
C CYS A 40 12.36 4.90 -15.17
N GLY A 41 11.26 5.32 -15.78
CA GLY A 41 10.07 4.51 -15.96
C GLY A 41 10.29 3.35 -16.92
N PHE A 42 9.34 2.47 -16.97
CA PHE A 42 9.26 1.37 -17.94
C PHE A 42 7.96 1.47 -18.73
N ARG A 43 7.95 0.88 -19.93
CA ARG A 43 6.74 0.79 -20.73
C ARG A 43 5.97 -0.48 -20.37
N PRO A 44 4.65 -0.47 -20.52
CA PRO A 44 3.82 -1.65 -20.21
C PRO A 44 4.20 -2.91 -21.01
N ASP A 45 4.66 -2.73 -22.25
CA ASP A 45 5.05 -3.79 -23.18
C ASP A 45 6.51 -4.24 -23.03
N GLU A 46 7.31 -3.54 -22.22
CA GLU A 46 8.69 -3.90 -21.93
C GLU A 46 8.75 -5.11 -21.00
N THR A 47 9.73 -6.00 -21.17
CA THR A 47 9.91 -7.13 -20.25
C THR A 47 10.72 -6.73 -19.02
N LEU A 48 10.54 -7.44 -17.91
CA LEU A 48 11.36 -7.21 -16.72
C LEU A 48 12.85 -7.39 -17.04
N ALA A 49 13.21 -8.40 -17.83
CA ALA A 49 14.59 -8.61 -18.26
C ALA A 49 15.15 -7.40 -19.02
N GLY A 50 14.36 -6.80 -19.93
CA GLY A 50 14.76 -5.59 -20.65
C GLY A 50 14.91 -4.38 -19.72
N VAL A 51 14.03 -4.23 -18.73
CA VAL A 51 14.16 -3.19 -17.69
C VAL A 51 15.44 -3.39 -16.88
N CYS A 52 15.76 -4.62 -16.47
CA CYS A 52 16.97 -4.94 -15.72
C CYS A 52 18.24 -4.67 -16.54
N GLU A 53 18.27 -5.04 -17.83
CA GLU A 53 19.42 -4.84 -18.71
C GLU A 53 19.80 -3.35 -18.84
N ARG A 54 18.83 -2.45 -19.01
CA ARG A 54 19.10 -1.01 -19.13
C ARG A 54 19.32 -0.30 -17.79
N ASN A 55 19.07 -0.98 -16.66
CA ASN A 55 19.34 -0.47 -15.32
C ASN A 55 20.54 -1.22 -14.73
N GLU A 56 21.73 -0.89 -15.19
CA GLU A 56 23.03 -1.40 -14.72
C GLU A 56 23.25 -2.91 -14.88
N GLY A 57 22.46 -3.59 -15.74
CA GLY A 57 22.58 -5.03 -15.98
C GLY A 57 22.22 -5.87 -14.75
N LEU A 58 21.16 -5.47 -14.04
CA LEU A 58 20.64 -6.23 -12.90
C LEU A 58 20.25 -7.65 -13.32
N ASP A 59 20.46 -8.62 -12.43
CA ASP A 59 19.98 -9.99 -12.66
C ASP A 59 18.44 -10.06 -12.51
N PRO A 60 17.70 -10.37 -13.57
CA PRO A 60 16.24 -10.36 -13.53
C PRO A 60 15.65 -11.40 -12.56
N GLU A 61 16.33 -12.53 -12.32
CA GLU A 61 15.87 -13.56 -11.39
C GLU A 61 16.03 -13.08 -9.94
N GLU A 62 17.15 -12.43 -9.64
CA GLU A 62 17.36 -11.80 -8.33
C GLU A 62 16.36 -10.67 -8.09
N VAL A 63 16.15 -9.79 -9.08
CA VAL A 63 15.16 -8.70 -9.00
C VAL A 63 13.77 -9.26 -8.75
N MET A 64 13.36 -10.29 -9.48
CA MET A 64 12.05 -10.92 -9.29
C MET A 64 11.89 -11.49 -7.88
N THR A 65 12.90 -12.19 -7.37
CA THR A 65 12.89 -12.75 -6.01
C THR A 65 12.71 -11.64 -4.97
N ARG A 66 13.51 -10.59 -5.02
CA ARG A 66 13.46 -9.49 -4.05
C ARG A 66 12.19 -8.66 -4.16
N VAL A 67 11.66 -8.46 -5.36
CA VAL A 67 10.37 -7.79 -5.55
C VAL A 67 9.23 -8.62 -4.96
N THR A 68 9.25 -9.94 -5.17
CA THR A 68 8.23 -10.83 -4.58
C THR A 68 8.28 -10.81 -3.06
N GLU A 69 9.47 -10.94 -2.47
CA GLU A 69 9.67 -10.84 -1.01
C GLU A 69 9.15 -9.50 -0.46
N ALA A 70 9.46 -8.40 -1.13
CA ALA A 70 8.98 -7.08 -0.71
C ALA A 70 7.44 -6.95 -0.79
N CYS A 71 6.82 -7.54 -1.81
CA CYS A 71 5.36 -7.57 -1.91
C CYS A 71 4.72 -8.44 -0.81
N GLU A 72 5.33 -9.58 -0.47
CA GLU A 72 4.87 -10.43 0.62
C GLU A 72 4.97 -9.75 2.00
N GLU A 73 6.03 -8.95 2.22
CA GLU A 73 6.16 -8.15 3.44
C GLU A 73 5.10 -7.04 3.51
N ASP A 74 4.86 -6.35 2.39
CA ASP A 74 3.80 -5.34 2.31
C ASP A 74 2.41 -5.97 2.55
N ASP A 75 2.15 -7.18 2.04
CA ASP A 75 0.89 -7.90 2.24
C ASP A 75 0.59 -8.23 3.70
N LYS A 76 1.61 -8.42 4.53
CA LYS A 76 1.44 -8.66 5.99
C LYS A 76 0.86 -7.46 6.72
N ILE A 77 1.05 -6.28 6.18
CA ILE A 77 0.55 -5.02 6.76
C ILE A 77 -0.86 -4.70 6.26
N LEU A 78 -1.24 -5.24 5.09
CA LEU A 78 -2.54 -4.96 4.48
C LEU A 78 -3.69 -5.61 5.26
N ILE A 79 -4.77 -4.86 5.43
CA ILE A 79 -6.05 -5.33 5.97
C ILE A 79 -7.14 -5.13 4.91
N SER A 80 -7.99 -6.14 4.70
CA SER A 80 -9.13 -5.99 3.78
C SER A 80 -10.22 -5.08 4.37
N PRO A 81 -11.06 -4.44 3.54
CA PRO A 81 -12.21 -3.67 4.03
C PRO A 81 -13.13 -4.48 4.96
N GLY A 82 -13.40 -5.74 4.60
CA GLY A 82 -14.22 -6.63 5.41
C GLY A 82 -13.59 -6.96 6.77
N ASP A 83 -12.28 -7.25 6.80
CA ASP A 83 -11.57 -7.53 8.05
C ASP A 83 -11.50 -6.28 8.95
N LEU A 84 -11.29 -5.09 8.37
CA LEU A 84 -11.37 -3.84 9.12
C LEU A 84 -12.77 -3.61 9.72
N ALA A 85 -13.82 -3.88 8.95
CA ALA A 85 -15.19 -3.77 9.44
C ALA A 85 -15.46 -4.73 10.61
N ASN A 86 -14.93 -5.95 10.54
CA ASN A 86 -15.04 -6.93 11.63
C ASN A 86 -14.22 -6.49 12.86
N ALA A 87 -12.97 -6.13 12.68
CA ALA A 87 -12.10 -5.67 13.77
C ALA A 87 -12.71 -4.48 14.55
N ARG A 88 -13.36 -3.55 13.85
CA ARG A 88 -14.07 -2.41 14.47
C ARG A 88 -15.31 -2.80 15.29
N ARG A 89 -15.89 -3.96 15.02
CA ARG A 89 -17.02 -4.50 15.83
C ARG A 89 -16.53 -5.21 17.09
N GLU A 90 -15.33 -5.79 17.00
CA GLU A 90 -14.77 -6.62 18.08
C GLU A 90 -13.96 -5.81 19.10
N GLY A 91 -13.44 -4.65 18.71
CA GLY A 91 -12.60 -3.86 19.60
C GLY A 91 -12.29 -2.46 19.11
N GLU A 92 -11.42 -1.78 19.85
CA GLU A 92 -10.97 -0.42 19.51
C GLU A 92 -9.95 -0.48 18.37
N VAL A 93 -10.37 0.06 17.22
CA VAL A 93 -9.50 0.25 16.04
C VAL A 93 -9.49 1.74 15.71
N ARG A 94 -8.29 2.30 15.63
CA ARG A 94 -8.09 3.70 15.24
C ARG A 94 -7.85 3.77 13.75
N VAL A 95 -8.63 4.57 13.05
CA VAL A 95 -8.54 4.73 11.60
C VAL A 95 -8.03 6.13 11.30
N LEU A 96 -6.88 6.23 10.65
CA LEU A 96 -6.22 7.48 10.29
C LEU A 96 -6.25 7.66 8.78
N ASP A 97 -6.94 8.68 8.32
CA ASP A 97 -7.06 9.03 6.91
C ASP A 97 -5.93 10.01 6.53
N ILE A 98 -5.08 9.59 5.60
CA ILE A 98 -3.91 10.37 5.17
C ILE A 98 -4.12 11.13 3.85
N ARG A 99 -5.38 11.21 3.38
CA ARG A 99 -5.74 11.98 2.19
C ARG A 99 -5.68 13.49 2.45
N THR A 100 -5.94 14.27 1.40
CA THR A 100 -6.11 15.71 1.57
C THR A 100 -7.33 16.05 2.41
N ARG A 101 -7.36 17.24 2.99
CA ARG A 101 -8.48 17.71 3.78
C ARG A 101 -9.77 17.78 2.96
N GLU A 102 -9.66 18.20 1.70
CA GLU A 102 -10.81 18.30 0.78
C GLU A 102 -11.44 16.93 0.50
N GLU A 103 -10.60 15.92 0.25
CA GLU A 103 -11.07 14.54 0.05
C GLU A 103 -11.76 13.99 1.30
N TYR A 104 -11.16 14.21 2.47
CA TYR A 104 -11.71 13.76 3.74
C TYR A 104 -13.05 14.42 4.08
N ASP A 105 -13.17 15.73 3.88
CA ASP A 105 -14.42 16.47 4.13
C ASP A 105 -15.53 16.10 3.13
N THR A 106 -15.15 15.64 1.93
CA THR A 106 -16.11 15.18 0.91
C THR A 106 -16.67 13.80 1.24
N VAL A 107 -15.81 12.86 1.61
CA VAL A 107 -16.18 11.48 1.94
C VAL A 107 -15.16 10.88 2.91
N GLN A 108 -15.63 10.21 3.95
CA GLN A 108 -14.77 9.61 4.96
C GLN A 108 -15.38 8.31 5.49
N ILE A 109 -14.55 7.42 6.00
CA ILE A 109 -15.00 6.28 6.79
C ILE A 109 -15.47 6.81 8.13
N SER A 110 -16.71 6.47 8.52
CA SER A 110 -17.28 6.93 9.79
C SER A 110 -16.35 6.64 10.97
N GLY A 111 -16.04 7.67 11.78
CA GLY A 111 -15.16 7.56 12.94
C GLY A 111 -13.67 7.49 12.62
N SER A 112 -13.26 7.71 11.37
CA SER A 112 -11.85 7.96 11.05
C SER A 112 -11.43 9.37 11.47
N GLN A 113 -10.13 9.56 11.70
CA GLN A 113 -9.53 10.86 11.99
C GLN A 113 -8.67 11.29 10.81
N HIS A 114 -8.80 12.55 10.41
CA HIS A 114 -7.95 13.09 9.35
C HIS A 114 -6.55 13.40 9.90
N PHE A 115 -5.52 13.00 9.14
CA PHE A 115 -4.13 13.28 9.48
C PHE A 115 -3.87 14.80 9.52
N SER A 116 -3.28 15.26 10.60
CA SER A 116 -2.73 16.61 10.75
C SER A 116 -1.42 16.56 11.54
N GLN A 117 -0.67 17.66 11.54
CA GLN A 117 0.57 17.72 12.35
C GLN A 117 0.28 17.67 13.84
N GLU A 118 -0.81 18.30 14.29
CA GLU A 118 -1.24 18.27 15.67
C GLU A 118 -1.63 16.85 16.11
N LEU A 119 -2.41 16.16 15.27
CA LEU A 119 -2.78 14.77 15.52
C LEU A 119 -1.56 13.85 15.49
N LEU A 120 -0.59 14.09 14.62
CA LEU A 120 0.66 13.32 14.60
C LEU A 120 1.42 13.47 15.93
N GLN A 121 1.52 14.68 16.48
CA GLN A 121 2.17 14.91 17.78
C GLN A 121 1.42 14.17 18.91
N GLU A 122 0.11 14.18 18.89
CA GLU A 122 -0.73 13.43 19.84
C GLU A 122 -0.50 11.92 19.71
N ILE A 123 -0.52 11.39 18.48
CA ILE A 123 -0.27 9.99 18.20
C ILE A 123 1.13 9.58 18.73
N MET A 124 2.15 10.34 18.40
CA MET A 124 3.52 10.04 18.79
C MET A 124 3.75 10.10 20.30
N GLY A 125 3.10 11.04 20.98
CA GLY A 125 3.29 11.30 22.42
C GLY A 125 2.38 10.49 23.34
N HIS A 126 1.17 10.17 22.91
CA HIS A 126 0.15 9.68 23.84
C HIS A 126 -0.54 8.37 23.44
N TRP A 127 -0.50 7.97 22.16
CA TRP A 127 -1.18 6.75 21.77
C TRP A 127 -0.38 5.49 22.16
N PRO A 128 -1.07 4.43 22.64
CA PRO A 128 -0.40 3.16 22.90
C PRO A 128 0.26 2.63 21.63
N LYS A 129 1.52 2.21 21.72
CA LYS A 129 2.30 1.76 20.58
C LYS A 129 1.84 0.40 20.03
N ASP A 130 1.07 -0.34 20.79
CA ASP A 130 0.44 -1.62 20.43
C ASP A 130 -1.02 -1.48 20.00
N ALA A 131 -1.59 -0.27 20.04
CA ALA A 131 -2.94 -0.02 19.54
C ALA A 131 -3.04 -0.35 18.03
N ILE A 132 -4.18 -0.91 17.63
CA ILE A 132 -4.45 -1.16 16.20
C ILE A 132 -4.69 0.18 15.52
N LEU A 133 -3.74 0.57 14.66
CA LEU A 133 -3.83 1.77 13.83
C LEU A 133 -3.92 1.38 12.37
N VAL A 134 -5.05 1.72 11.73
CA VAL A 134 -5.27 1.46 10.31
C VAL A 134 -5.17 2.76 9.53
N LEU A 135 -4.28 2.78 8.55
CA LEU A 135 -4.06 3.91 7.66
C LEU A 135 -4.93 3.77 6.42
N VAL A 136 -5.53 4.88 5.99
CA VAL A 136 -6.42 4.93 4.82
C VAL A 136 -5.98 6.04 3.89
N ASP A 137 -5.88 5.73 2.60
CA ASP A 137 -5.80 6.70 1.51
C ASP A 137 -6.92 6.45 0.49
N HIS A 138 -6.78 6.98 -0.73
CA HIS A 138 -7.80 6.81 -1.75
C HIS A 138 -7.86 5.36 -2.27
N GLN A 139 -6.72 4.78 -2.69
CA GLN A 139 -6.64 3.47 -3.37
C GLN A 139 -5.65 2.48 -2.75
N GLY A 140 -5.12 2.74 -1.58
CA GLY A 140 -4.18 1.84 -0.90
C GLY A 140 -2.72 1.94 -1.40
N THR A 141 -2.34 3.04 -2.06
CA THR A 141 -1.00 3.17 -2.69
C THR A 141 0.03 3.85 -1.80
N ARG A 142 -0.35 4.88 -1.04
CA ARG A 142 0.54 5.67 -0.17
C ARG A 142 0.57 5.19 1.28
N VAL A 143 -0.41 4.39 1.68
CA VAL A 143 -0.55 3.91 3.07
C VAL A 143 0.61 3.05 3.53
N LEU A 144 1.27 2.32 2.62
CA LEU A 144 2.41 1.47 2.98
C LEU A 144 3.64 2.27 3.40
N ASP A 145 3.89 3.42 2.76
CA ASP A 145 4.99 4.31 3.15
C ASP A 145 4.70 4.98 4.50
N ALA A 146 3.45 5.41 4.70
CA ALA A 146 3.01 5.92 5.99
C ALA A 146 3.09 4.83 7.08
N ALA A 147 2.73 3.59 6.79
CA ALA A 147 2.84 2.47 7.72
C ALA A 147 4.31 2.22 8.13
N ALA A 148 5.23 2.27 7.17
CA ALA A 148 6.67 2.16 7.46
C ALA A 148 7.17 3.28 8.39
N TYR A 149 6.68 4.53 8.20
CA TYR A 149 6.99 5.65 9.07
C TYR A 149 6.55 5.37 10.53
N PHE A 150 5.29 4.98 10.76
CA PHE A 150 4.79 4.68 12.10
C PHE A 150 5.49 3.49 12.73
N SER A 151 5.76 2.43 11.97
CA SER A 151 6.53 1.26 12.45
C SER A 151 7.94 1.65 12.90
N GLY A 152 8.62 2.53 12.14
CA GLY A 152 9.92 3.06 12.51
C GLY A 152 9.91 3.90 13.82
N HIS A 153 8.74 4.39 14.23
CA HIS A 153 8.53 5.11 15.49
C HIS A 153 7.95 4.23 16.62
N GLY A 154 8.04 2.91 16.46
CA GLY A 154 7.75 1.94 17.50
C GLY A 154 6.29 1.47 17.57
N PHE A 155 5.42 1.85 16.64
CA PHE A 155 4.09 1.29 16.55
C PHE A 155 4.16 -0.14 16.02
N THR A 156 3.65 -1.11 16.75
CA THR A 156 3.80 -2.54 16.48
C THR A 156 2.60 -3.17 15.76
N ASN A 157 1.45 -2.48 15.76
CA ASN A 157 0.20 -3.00 15.21
C ASN A 157 -0.40 -2.06 14.16
N ILE A 158 0.42 -1.72 13.17
CA ILE A 158 0.01 -0.89 12.03
C ILE A 158 -0.57 -1.76 10.94
N ARG A 159 -1.68 -1.28 10.34
CA ARG A 159 -2.29 -1.87 9.15
C ARG A 159 -2.52 -0.77 8.11
N ALA A 160 -2.58 -1.18 6.86
CA ALA A 160 -2.88 -0.34 5.72
C ALA A 160 -4.13 -0.88 5.01
N LEU A 161 -5.14 -0.04 4.79
CA LEU A 161 -6.38 -0.48 4.16
C LEU A 161 -6.14 -0.81 2.68
N ARG A 162 -6.30 -2.08 2.34
CA ARG A 162 -6.19 -2.57 0.95
C ARG A 162 -7.23 -1.88 0.08
N GLY A 163 -6.76 -1.26 -1.02
CA GLY A 163 -7.62 -0.54 -1.95
C GLY A 163 -8.23 0.76 -1.42
N GLY A 164 -7.83 1.19 -0.21
CA GLY A 164 -8.22 2.47 0.38
C GLY A 164 -9.72 2.65 0.57
N ILE A 165 -10.15 3.92 0.62
CA ILE A 165 -11.59 4.25 0.77
C ILE A 165 -12.42 3.83 -0.46
N ASP A 166 -11.80 3.73 -1.64
CA ASP A 166 -12.49 3.26 -2.85
C ASP A 166 -12.95 1.82 -2.69
N ALA A 167 -12.09 0.91 -2.22
CA ALA A 167 -12.47 -0.46 -1.92
C ALA A 167 -13.45 -0.55 -0.74
N TRP A 168 -13.28 0.29 0.29
CA TRP A 168 -14.23 0.34 1.40
C TRP A 168 -15.65 0.67 0.92
N SER A 169 -15.79 1.65 0.03
CA SER A 169 -17.10 2.03 -0.52
C SER A 169 -17.72 0.95 -1.40
N ILE A 170 -16.91 0.10 -2.03
CA ILE A 170 -17.43 -1.02 -2.82
C ILE A 170 -17.87 -2.19 -1.93
N GLU A 171 -17.04 -2.55 -0.95
CA GLU A 171 -17.18 -3.82 -0.23
C GLU A 171 -17.97 -3.70 1.08
N VAL A 172 -17.94 -2.52 1.74
CA VAL A 172 -18.48 -2.36 3.11
C VAL A 172 -19.58 -1.33 3.17
N ASP A 173 -19.37 -0.15 2.58
CA ASP A 173 -20.35 0.95 2.66
C ASP A 173 -20.65 1.57 1.28
N PRO A 174 -21.53 0.93 0.49
CA PRO A 174 -21.91 1.44 -0.82
C PRO A 174 -22.64 2.79 -0.83
N SER A 175 -22.98 3.34 0.33
CA SER A 175 -23.56 4.68 0.45
C SER A 175 -22.53 5.80 0.28
N LEU A 176 -21.23 5.48 0.47
CA LEU A 176 -20.16 6.44 0.28
C LEU A 176 -19.92 6.71 -1.22
N PRO A 177 -19.92 7.99 -1.64
CA PRO A 177 -19.65 8.32 -3.03
C PRO A 177 -18.21 7.97 -3.41
N ARG A 178 -18.05 7.38 -4.59
CA ARG A 178 -16.73 7.15 -5.18
C ARG A 178 -16.34 8.35 -6.04
N TYR A 179 -15.05 8.62 -6.10
CA TYR A 179 -14.48 9.71 -6.89
C TYR A 179 -13.17 9.27 -7.53
N THR A 180 -12.73 9.98 -8.56
CA THR A 180 -11.42 9.82 -9.18
C THR A 180 -10.57 11.04 -8.87
N VAL A 181 -9.31 10.82 -8.51
CA VAL A 181 -8.32 11.89 -8.38
C VAL A 181 -7.69 12.09 -9.74
N GLU A 182 -7.80 13.29 -10.31
CA GLU A 182 -7.14 13.67 -11.56
C GLU A 182 -5.63 13.91 -11.37
#